data_46f098c43d5cead75a150f3d96368ae8
#
_entry.id   46f098c43d5cead75a150f3d96368ae8
#
_cell.length_a   1.000
_cell.length_b   1.000
_cell.length_c   1.000
_cell.angle_alpha   90.00
_cell.angle_beta   90.00
_cell.angle_gamma   90.00
#
_symmetry.space_group_name_H-M   'P 1'
#
loop_
_entity.id
_entity.type
_entity.pdbx_description
1 polymer ?
#
loop_
_entity_poly.entity_id
_entity_poly.type
_entity_poly.pdbx_seq_one_letter_code
_entity_poly.pdbx_strand_id
1 'polypeptide(L)'
;MANKADFKHELKDANDYIKELASAPNPMNMYEIGQIMQYVVDEGFQRRVAYMDQIADVKRTGLGEKAQFKLGIDGIKAMFQAKSATTERSKVANKFFTMDTDEVSVRPVVNFLELQLGKTDMTKLAASAALKLEMAIVKRIQDATYAAFASLGSPNYANGAGITKAAFDPILNAMKRVGGSASIMGDVEALSKFTSLAGFNNTVADQLALEHNQNGMIGKYLGANLMQLDNPLQVGSLTKTELRKDLIYVLPTGDVDLRPIKVQFEGGVQSITSATPNMDSKEVEFRFDQYVGVSTIGTRKLMGIYEDTTLAQ
;
A
#
# COMPACT_ATOMS: atom_id res chain seq x y z
N MET A 1 -1.45 -3.47 20.91
CA MET A 1 -1.80 -4.36 19.77
C MET A 1 -2.96 -5.22 20.23
N ALA A 2 -4.16 -4.99 19.72
CA ALA A 2 -5.31 -5.87 20.02
C ALA A 2 -5.02 -7.26 19.43
N ASN A 3 -5.29 -8.28 20.22
CA ASN A 3 -4.95 -9.65 19.92
C ASN A 3 -5.83 -10.15 18.75
N LYS A 4 -5.25 -10.86 17.77
CA LYS A 4 -5.94 -11.38 16.58
C LYS A 4 -7.15 -12.29 16.94
N ALA A 5 -7.15 -12.84 18.16
CA ALA A 5 -8.22 -13.65 18.71
C ALA A 5 -9.41 -12.79 19.16
N ASP A 6 -9.16 -11.62 19.77
CA ASP A 6 -10.21 -10.72 20.26
C ASP A 6 -11.01 -10.14 19.09
N PHE A 7 -10.31 -9.74 18.02
CA PHE A 7 -10.98 -9.22 16.81
C PHE A 7 -11.90 -10.25 16.12
N LYS A 8 -11.51 -11.54 16.09
CA LYS A 8 -12.40 -12.58 15.55
C LYS A 8 -13.66 -12.79 16.39
N HIS A 9 -13.57 -12.61 17.70
CA HIS A 9 -14.72 -12.71 18.60
C HIS A 9 -15.67 -11.54 18.37
N GLU A 10 -15.15 -10.33 18.34
CA GLU A 10 -15.91 -9.09 18.06
C GLU A 10 -16.62 -9.15 16.69
N LEU A 11 -15.95 -9.70 15.65
CA LEU A 11 -16.54 -9.86 14.32
C LEU A 11 -17.70 -10.86 14.30
N LYS A 12 -17.63 -11.93 15.12
CA LYS A 12 -18.73 -12.90 15.23
C LYS A 12 -19.95 -12.28 15.91
N ASP A 13 -19.72 -11.58 16.99
CA ASP A 13 -20.77 -10.89 17.73
C ASP A 13 -21.44 -9.79 16.88
N ALA A 14 -20.64 -9.06 16.07
CA ALA A 14 -21.15 -8.09 15.10
C ALA A 14 -22.07 -8.73 14.04
N ASN A 15 -21.69 -9.91 13.55
CA ASN A 15 -22.49 -10.63 12.53
C ASN A 15 -23.83 -11.10 13.07
N ASP A 16 -23.86 -11.61 14.31
CA ASP A 16 -25.07 -12.02 15.00
C ASP A 16 -26.00 -10.83 15.27
N TYR A 17 -25.44 -9.69 15.66
CA TYR A 17 -26.18 -8.44 15.88
C TYR A 17 -26.74 -7.85 14.57
N ILE A 18 -25.98 -7.86 13.48
CA ILE A 18 -26.48 -7.45 12.16
C ILE A 18 -27.68 -8.32 11.73
N LYS A 19 -27.64 -9.62 11.98
CA LYS A 19 -28.75 -10.52 11.69
C LYS A 19 -30.01 -10.17 12.51
N GLU A 20 -29.85 -9.83 13.77
CA GLU A 20 -30.93 -9.38 14.63
C GLU A 20 -31.58 -8.09 14.09
N LEU A 21 -30.77 -7.07 13.75
CA LEU A 21 -31.23 -5.83 13.15
C LEU A 21 -31.95 -6.05 11.81
N ALA A 22 -31.45 -6.97 10.98
CA ALA A 22 -32.05 -7.30 9.68
C ALA A 22 -33.38 -8.06 9.80
N SER A 23 -33.66 -8.72 10.94
CA SER A 23 -34.91 -9.43 11.20
C SER A 23 -36.12 -8.49 11.35
N ALA A 24 -35.88 -7.24 11.77
CA ALA A 24 -36.88 -6.19 11.92
C ALA A 24 -36.51 -4.96 11.07
N PRO A 25 -36.66 -5.03 9.72
CA PRO A 25 -36.16 -4.01 8.82
C PRO A 25 -36.91 -2.69 8.98
N ASN A 26 -36.20 -1.66 9.36
CA ASN A 26 -36.64 -0.28 9.34
C ASN A 26 -35.44 0.61 8.96
N PRO A 27 -35.65 1.87 8.54
CA PRO A 27 -34.56 2.75 8.13
C PRO A 27 -33.49 2.96 9.21
N MET A 28 -33.86 2.92 10.49
CA MET A 28 -32.97 3.10 11.63
C MET A 28 -32.02 1.89 11.77
N ASN A 29 -32.57 0.66 11.69
CA ASN A 29 -31.77 -0.56 11.74
C ASN A 29 -30.85 -0.69 10.53
N MET A 30 -31.32 -0.28 9.35
CA MET A 30 -30.47 -0.27 8.14
C MET A 30 -29.29 0.72 8.29
N TYR A 31 -29.54 1.89 8.87
CA TYR A 31 -28.49 2.85 9.17
C TYR A 31 -27.48 2.29 10.18
N GLU A 32 -27.96 1.62 11.23
CA GLU A 32 -27.08 1.01 12.25
C GLU A 32 -26.23 -0.12 11.67
N ILE A 33 -26.79 -0.98 10.80
CA ILE A 33 -26.02 -1.96 10.04
C ILE A 33 -24.91 -1.27 9.21
N GLY A 34 -25.25 -0.18 8.54
CA GLY A 34 -24.27 0.63 7.79
C GLY A 34 -23.12 1.16 8.66
N GLN A 35 -23.41 1.63 9.85
CA GLN A 35 -22.39 2.12 10.80
C GLN A 35 -21.47 0.99 11.30
N ILE A 36 -22.04 -0.16 11.65
CA ILE A 36 -21.25 -1.33 12.07
C ILE A 36 -20.32 -1.76 10.91
N MET A 37 -20.86 -1.85 9.71
CA MET A 37 -20.09 -2.20 8.52
C MET A 37 -18.99 -1.17 8.22
N GLN A 38 -19.27 0.13 8.36
CA GLN A 38 -18.29 1.19 8.22
C GLN A 38 -17.11 0.99 9.18
N TYR A 39 -17.42 0.76 10.47
CA TYR A 39 -16.37 0.55 11.48
C TYR A 39 -15.48 -0.65 11.13
N VAL A 40 -16.08 -1.78 10.75
CA VAL A 40 -15.34 -3.00 10.39
C VAL A 40 -14.48 -2.79 9.13
N VAL A 41 -15.02 -2.09 8.12
CA VAL A 41 -14.28 -1.77 6.89
C VAL A 41 -13.14 -0.81 7.19
N ASP A 42 -13.38 0.25 7.96
CA ASP A 42 -12.34 1.23 8.29
C ASP A 42 -11.20 0.60 9.09
N GLU A 43 -11.51 -0.17 10.14
CA GLU A 43 -10.49 -0.86 10.94
C GLU A 43 -9.70 -1.89 10.09
N GLY A 44 -10.43 -2.66 9.27
CA GLY A 44 -9.81 -3.61 8.34
C GLY A 44 -8.90 -2.91 7.32
N PHE A 45 -9.33 -1.79 6.78
CA PHE A 45 -8.57 -0.97 5.84
C PHE A 45 -7.33 -0.36 6.49
N GLN A 46 -7.45 0.27 7.67
CA GLN A 46 -6.31 0.88 8.37
C GLN A 46 -5.22 -0.14 8.70
N ARG A 47 -5.61 -1.35 9.11
CA ARG A 47 -4.65 -2.46 9.35
C ARG A 47 -3.93 -2.90 8.06
N ARG A 48 -4.65 -2.92 6.94
CA ARG A 48 -4.09 -3.32 5.64
C ARG A 48 -3.12 -2.30 5.09
N VAL A 49 -3.44 -1.00 5.20
CA VAL A 49 -2.57 0.06 4.68
C VAL A 49 -1.40 0.43 5.59
N ALA A 50 -1.30 -0.18 6.79
CA ALA A 50 -0.23 0.15 7.75
C ALA A 50 1.19 -0.08 7.20
N TYR A 51 1.38 -1.06 6.30
CA TYR A 51 2.69 -1.28 5.67
C TYR A 51 3.12 -0.12 4.74
N MET A 52 2.17 0.67 4.24
CA MET A 52 2.47 1.83 3.39
C MET A 52 3.31 2.87 4.14
N ASP A 53 3.20 2.95 5.48
CA ASP A 53 4.02 3.81 6.32
C ASP A 53 5.53 3.46 6.25
N GLN A 54 5.87 2.26 5.78
CA GLN A 54 7.27 1.83 5.60
C GLN A 54 7.85 2.24 4.24
N ILE A 55 7.02 2.34 3.21
CA ILE A 55 7.43 2.54 1.81
C ILE A 55 7.13 3.94 1.29
N ALA A 56 6.14 4.61 1.87
CA ALA A 56 5.67 5.93 1.48
C ALA A 56 5.75 6.92 2.66
N ASP A 57 5.71 8.20 2.34
CA ASP A 57 5.44 9.25 3.32
C ASP A 57 3.92 9.39 3.38
N VAL A 58 3.33 8.81 4.41
CA VAL A 58 1.87 8.76 4.59
C VAL A 58 1.42 9.81 5.58
N LYS A 59 0.45 10.62 5.18
CA LYS A 59 -0.20 11.60 6.07
C LYS A 59 -1.69 11.33 6.15
N ARG A 60 -2.20 11.34 7.37
CA ARG A 60 -3.63 11.20 7.67
C ARG A 60 -4.14 12.53 8.17
N THR A 61 -5.15 13.10 7.49
CA THR A 61 -5.73 14.40 7.78
C THR A 61 -7.22 14.30 8.05
N GLY A 62 -7.79 15.31 8.67
CA GLY A 62 -9.25 15.45 8.77
C GLY A 62 -9.90 15.66 7.40
N LEU A 63 -11.20 15.47 7.32
CA LEU A 63 -11.98 15.70 6.10
C LEU A 63 -11.90 17.19 5.71
N GLY A 64 -11.58 17.49 4.46
CA GLY A 64 -11.37 18.85 3.93
C GLY A 64 -9.98 19.44 4.19
N GLU A 65 -9.07 18.70 4.85
CA GLU A 65 -7.73 19.18 5.16
C GLU A 65 -6.70 18.66 4.15
N LYS A 66 -5.85 19.57 3.63
CA LYS A 66 -4.75 19.22 2.74
C LYS A 66 -3.44 19.06 3.49
N ALA A 67 -2.83 17.88 3.38
CA ALA A 67 -1.50 17.64 3.93
C ALA A 67 -0.43 18.39 3.14
N GLN A 68 0.56 18.96 3.85
CA GLN A 68 1.76 19.50 3.24
C GLN A 68 2.87 18.45 3.27
N PHE A 69 3.41 18.12 2.11
CA PHE A 69 4.56 17.23 1.97
C PHE A 69 5.82 18.05 1.73
N LYS A 70 6.91 17.60 2.36
CA LYS A 70 8.22 18.23 2.22
C LYS A 70 9.07 17.46 1.21
N LEU A 71 9.68 18.19 0.31
CA LEU A 71 10.76 17.69 -0.52
C LEU A 71 12.06 18.29 -0.01
N GLY A 72 12.86 17.49 0.70
CA GLY A 72 14.17 17.88 1.18
C GLY A 72 15.18 17.85 0.04
N ILE A 73 15.82 19.00 -0.23
CA ILE A 73 16.99 19.08 -1.11
C ILE A 73 18.17 19.47 -0.23
N ASP A 74 18.99 18.49 0.13
CA ASP A 74 20.22 18.74 0.85
C ASP A 74 21.30 19.18 -0.13
N GLY A 75 21.75 20.40 0.02
CA GLY A 75 22.82 21.02 -0.76
C GLY A 75 24.09 21.30 0.04
N ILE A 76 24.23 20.69 1.24
CA ILE A 76 25.40 20.90 2.10
C ILE A 76 26.63 20.25 1.48
N LYS A 77 27.70 21.06 1.32
CA LYS A 77 28.98 20.61 0.79
C LYS A 77 30.06 20.78 1.85
N ALA A 78 30.87 19.76 2.05
CA ALA A 78 32.12 19.89 2.81
C ALA A 78 33.26 20.16 1.84
N MET A 79 34.12 21.10 2.20
CA MET A 79 35.28 21.52 1.38
C MET A 79 36.55 21.54 2.23
N PHE A 80 37.65 21.05 1.66
CA PHE A 80 38.97 21.24 2.24
C PHE A 80 39.50 22.61 1.84
N GLN A 81 39.91 23.41 2.82
CA GLN A 81 40.41 24.76 2.59
C GLN A 81 41.67 25.00 3.40
N ALA A 82 42.46 25.96 2.96
CA ALA A 82 43.59 26.47 3.75
C ALA A 82 43.08 27.12 5.04
N LYS A 83 43.88 27.09 6.11
CA LYS A 83 43.54 27.80 7.36
C LYS A 83 43.23 29.27 7.07
N SER A 84 42.13 29.76 7.58
CA SER A 84 41.63 31.14 7.42
C SER A 84 41.01 31.45 6.04
N ALA A 85 40.79 30.50 5.16
CA ALA A 85 40.04 30.73 3.94
C ALA A 85 38.53 30.81 4.20
N THR A 86 37.81 31.60 3.39
CA THR A 86 36.36 31.75 3.50
C THR A 86 35.66 30.55 2.91
N THR A 87 34.76 29.88 3.70
CA THR A 87 33.98 28.72 3.25
C THR A 87 32.81 29.18 2.38
N GLU A 88 32.59 28.52 1.24
CA GLU A 88 31.36 28.71 0.47
C GLU A 88 30.11 28.32 1.28
N ARG A 89 29.11 29.18 1.19
CA ARG A 89 27.83 28.94 1.88
C ARG A 89 27.04 27.84 1.15
N SER A 90 26.72 26.80 1.88
CA SER A 90 25.80 25.78 1.40
C SER A 90 24.36 26.13 1.78
N LYS A 91 23.42 25.99 0.87
CA LYS A 91 22.02 26.34 1.10
C LYS A 91 21.18 25.07 1.12
N VAL A 92 20.47 24.85 2.22
CA VAL A 92 19.41 23.84 2.30
C VAL A 92 18.12 24.47 1.78
N ALA A 93 17.52 23.88 0.75
CA ALA A 93 16.26 24.33 0.20
C ALA A 93 15.19 23.27 0.44
N ASN A 94 14.16 23.63 1.19
CA ASN A 94 12.96 22.80 1.34
C ASN A 94 11.86 23.33 0.42
N LYS A 95 11.23 22.44 -0.33
CA LYS A 95 10.01 22.74 -1.08
C LYS A 95 8.86 22.01 -0.41
N PHE A 96 7.74 22.70 -0.26
CA PHE A 96 6.50 22.13 0.24
C PHE A 96 5.49 22.09 -0.90
N PHE A 97 4.69 21.04 -0.95
CA PHE A 97 3.59 20.94 -1.88
C PHE A 97 2.41 20.24 -1.21
N THR A 98 1.24 20.50 -1.71
CA THR A 98 -0.01 19.83 -1.34
C THR A 98 -0.50 19.02 -2.54
N MET A 99 -1.30 18.00 -2.29
CA MET A 99 -1.96 17.24 -3.35
C MET A 99 -3.48 17.27 -3.15
N ASP A 100 -4.19 17.07 -4.22
CA ASP A 100 -5.63 16.85 -4.17
C ASP A 100 -5.92 15.38 -3.94
N THR A 101 -7.05 15.10 -3.31
CA THR A 101 -7.53 13.76 -3.01
C THR A 101 -8.60 13.36 -4.01
N ASP A 102 -8.55 12.13 -4.50
CA ASP A 102 -9.59 11.49 -5.31
C ASP A 102 -10.40 10.54 -4.42
N GLU A 103 -11.65 10.29 -4.78
CA GLU A 103 -12.50 9.32 -4.10
C GLU A 103 -12.28 7.92 -4.65
N VAL A 104 -12.01 6.97 -3.75
CA VAL A 104 -11.97 5.54 -4.06
C VAL A 104 -13.18 4.89 -3.40
N SER A 105 -14.02 4.23 -4.19
CA SER A 105 -15.28 3.67 -3.69
C SER A 105 -15.46 2.19 -4.04
N VAL A 106 -16.10 1.46 -3.13
CA VAL A 106 -16.55 0.08 -3.33
C VAL A 106 -18.03 -0.01 -2.97
N ARG A 107 -18.84 -0.60 -3.85
CA ARG A 107 -20.31 -0.69 -3.69
C ARG A 107 -20.79 -2.13 -3.73
N PRO A 108 -20.68 -2.89 -2.62
CA PRO A 108 -21.24 -4.22 -2.53
C PRO A 108 -22.78 -4.20 -2.43
N VAL A 109 -23.39 -5.17 -3.05
CA VAL A 109 -24.85 -5.39 -3.04
C VAL A 109 -25.13 -6.74 -2.40
N VAL A 110 -26.11 -6.80 -1.52
CA VAL A 110 -26.48 -8.00 -0.76
C VAL A 110 -27.96 -8.27 -0.90
N ASN A 111 -28.33 -9.53 -1.10
CA ASN A 111 -29.73 -9.92 -1.07
C ASN A 111 -30.26 -9.84 0.36
N PHE A 112 -31.34 -9.08 0.56
CA PHE A 112 -31.90 -8.81 1.86
C PHE A 112 -32.43 -10.07 2.58
N LEU A 113 -33.00 -11.02 1.82
CA LEU A 113 -33.45 -12.28 2.40
C LEU A 113 -32.31 -13.15 2.90
N GLU A 114 -31.17 -13.15 2.18
CA GLU A 114 -29.97 -13.86 2.63
C GLU A 114 -29.38 -13.22 3.88
N LEU A 115 -29.44 -11.90 3.97
CA LEU A 115 -29.05 -11.15 5.16
C LEU A 115 -29.90 -11.54 6.37
N GLN A 116 -31.24 -11.54 6.23
CA GLN A 116 -32.18 -11.95 7.29
C GLN A 116 -31.98 -13.39 7.73
N LEU A 117 -31.70 -14.30 6.78
CA LEU A 117 -31.46 -15.72 7.08
C LEU A 117 -30.04 -15.95 7.68
N GLY A 118 -29.20 -14.93 7.77
CA GLY A 118 -27.82 -15.05 8.21
C GLY A 118 -26.96 -15.93 7.29
N LYS A 119 -27.31 -16.03 6.01
CA LYS A 119 -26.54 -16.76 5.00
C LYS A 119 -25.36 -15.95 4.46
N THR A 120 -25.49 -14.63 4.49
CA THR A 120 -24.44 -13.71 4.09
C THR A 120 -23.58 -13.34 5.29
N ASP A 121 -22.29 -13.65 5.21
CA ASP A 121 -21.31 -13.24 6.22
C ASP A 121 -20.87 -11.80 5.95
N MET A 122 -21.45 -10.87 6.70
CA MET A 122 -21.18 -9.43 6.53
C MET A 122 -19.76 -9.05 6.89
N THR A 123 -19.13 -9.80 7.79
CA THR A 123 -17.73 -9.53 8.17
C THR A 123 -16.76 -9.92 7.05
N LYS A 124 -17.04 -11.00 6.32
CA LYS A 124 -16.28 -11.34 5.10
C LYS A 124 -16.51 -10.33 3.99
N LEU A 125 -17.73 -9.82 3.85
CA LEU A 125 -18.05 -8.76 2.89
C LEU A 125 -17.25 -7.49 3.21
N ALA A 126 -17.22 -7.07 4.47
CA ALA A 126 -16.44 -5.92 4.93
C ALA A 126 -14.94 -6.10 4.70
N ALA A 127 -14.39 -7.29 5.04
CA ALA A 127 -12.98 -7.58 4.80
C ALA A 127 -12.64 -7.57 3.30
N SER A 128 -13.56 -8.04 2.46
CA SER A 128 -13.40 -8.00 1.00
C SER A 128 -13.47 -6.58 0.46
N ALA A 129 -14.35 -5.73 0.99
CA ALA A 129 -14.44 -4.32 0.64
C ALA A 129 -13.15 -3.57 1.02
N ALA A 130 -12.63 -3.78 2.23
CA ALA A 130 -11.36 -3.20 2.68
C ALA A 130 -10.19 -3.62 1.78
N LEU A 131 -10.12 -4.89 1.38
CA LEU A 131 -9.12 -5.40 0.44
C LEU A 131 -9.21 -4.70 -0.92
N LYS A 132 -10.42 -4.52 -1.46
CA LYS A 132 -10.60 -3.88 -2.77
C LYS A 132 -10.25 -2.39 -2.74
N LEU A 133 -10.55 -1.68 -1.64
CA LEU A 133 -10.10 -0.30 -1.45
C LEU A 133 -8.57 -0.22 -1.43
N GLU A 134 -7.91 -1.08 -0.65
CA GLU A 134 -6.44 -1.16 -0.61
C GLU A 134 -5.85 -1.43 -2.01
N MET A 135 -6.35 -2.44 -2.72
CA MET A 135 -5.84 -2.80 -4.05
C MET A 135 -5.97 -1.68 -5.07
N ALA A 136 -7.07 -0.93 -5.03
CA ALA A 136 -7.27 0.22 -5.91
C ALA A 136 -6.20 1.32 -5.64
N ILE A 137 -5.88 1.56 -4.37
CA ILE A 137 -4.86 2.53 -3.98
C ILE A 137 -3.46 2.07 -4.39
N VAL A 138 -3.12 0.80 -4.11
CA VAL A 138 -1.81 0.24 -4.49
C VAL A 138 -1.63 0.25 -5.99
N LYS A 139 -2.66 -0.08 -6.76
CA LYS A 139 -2.64 0.02 -8.23
C LYS A 139 -2.36 1.46 -8.68
N ARG A 140 -3.02 2.45 -8.08
CA ARG A 140 -2.75 3.86 -8.36
C ARG A 140 -1.31 4.26 -8.04
N ILE A 141 -0.76 3.74 -6.93
CA ILE A 141 0.66 3.93 -6.57
C ILE A 141 1.57 3.30 -7.61
N GLN A 142 1.29 2.07 -8.06
CA GLN A 142 2.07 1.40 -9.10
C GLN A 142 2.08 2.20 -10.41
N ASP A 143 0.91 2.62 -10.89
CA ASP A 143 0.76 3.37 -12.14
C ASP A 143 1.49 4.72 -12.08
N ALA A 144 1.31 5.47 -10.99
CA ALA A 144 1.98 6.75 -10.77
C ALA A 144 3.51 6.60 -10.69
N THR A 145 3.96 5.56 -10.00
CA THR A 145 5.39 5.27 -9.81
C THR A 145 6.04 4.82 -11.11
N TYR A 146 5.40 3.92 -11.84
CA TYR A 146 5.89 3.48 -13.15
C TYR A 146 5.99 4.66 -14.13
N ALA A 147 4.94 5.47 -14.23
CA ALA A 147 4.94 6.66 -15.11
C ALA A 147 6.07 7.66 -14.75
N ALA A 148 6.34 7.83 -13.45
CA ALA A 148 7.38 8.76 -13.00
C ALA A 148 8.81 8.26 -13.26
N PHE A 149 9.07 6.96 -13.11
CA PHE A 149 10.44 6.41 -13.12
C PHE A 149 10.83 5.68 -14.40
N ALA A 150 9.90 5.08 -15.15
CA ALA A 150 10.22 4.37 -16.39
C ALA A 150 10.89 5.26 -17.44
N SER A 151 10.58 6.56 -17.44
CA SER A 151 11.16 7.53 -18.36
C SER A 151 12.58 7.98 -18.00
N LEU A 152 13.06 7.69 -16.77
CA LEU A 152 14.36 8.21 -16.28
C LEU A 152 15.57 7.40 -16.80
N GLY A 153 15.36 6.16 -17.22
CA GLY A 153 16.43 5.25 -17.63
C GLY A 153 17.39 4.88 -16.50
N SER A 154 18.54 4.28 -16.86
CA SER A 154 19.56 3.86 -15.88
C SER A 154 20.11 5.05 -15.06
N PRO A 155 20.35 4.91 -13.73
CA PRO A 155 20.22 3.71 -12.92
C PRO A 155 18.84 3.56 -12.25
N ASN A 156 17.83 4.33 -12.62
CA ASN A 156 16.53 4.32 -11.97
C ASN A 156 15.56 3.31 -12.59
N TYR A 157 15.78 2.96 -13.84
CA TYR A 157 14.96 1.99 -14.56
C TYR A 157 15.82 1.07 -15.40
N ALA A 158 15.55 -0.22 -15.30
CA ALA A 158 16.04 -1.23 -16.21
C ALA A 158 14.97 -2.29 -16.44
N ASN A 159 15.04 -2.97 -17.58
CA ASN A 159 14.18 -4.08 -17.93
C ASN A 159 15.00 -5.25 -18.47
N GLY A 160 14.44 -6.44 -18.43
CA GLY A 160 15.10 -7.62 -18.97
C GLY A 160 14.24 -8.88 -18.88
N ALA A 161 14.66 -9.93 -19.60
CA ALA A 161 14.05 -11.25 -19.51
C ALA A 161 14.62 -11.99 -18.29
N GLY A 162 13.91 -11.92 -17.15
CA GLY A 162 14.38 -12.41 -15.86
C GLY A 162 15.33 -11.44 -15.17
N ILE A 163 15.63 -11.72 -13.90
CA ILE A 163 16.49 -10.87 -13.07
C ILE A 163 17.94 -11.30 -13.24
N THR A 164 18.79 -10.39 -13.68
CA THR A 164 20.24 -10.60 -13.78
C THR A 164 20.99 -9.62 -12.88
N LYS A 165 22.10 -10.06 -12.27
CA LYS A 165 22.96 -9.20 -11.46
C LYS A 165 23.43 -7.96 -12.21
N ALA A 166 23.81 -8.10 -13.46
CA ALA A 166 24.31 -7.01 -14.28
C ALA A 166 23.29 -5.89 -14.49
N ALA A 167 22.01 -6.23 -14.59
CA ALA A 167 20.93 -5.27 -14.77
C ALA A 167 20.37 -4.72 -13.47
N PHE A 168 20.28 -5.55 -12.40
CA PHE A 168 19.66 -5.18 -11.15
C PHE A 168 20.61 -4.50 -10.13
N ASP A 169 21.84 -5.00 -9.98
CA ASP A 169 22.80 -4.49 -8.99
C ASP A 169 23.10 -2.98 -9.14
N PRO A 170 23.20 -2.40 -10.36
CA PRO A 170 23.38 -0.95 -10.50
C PRO A 170 22.27 -0.13 -9.87
N ILE A 171 21.00 -0.58 -10.00
CA ILE A 171 19.83 0.08 -9.38
C ILE A 171 19.94 0.02 -7.86
N LEU A 172 20.17 -1.19 -7.32
CA LEU A 172 20.29 -1.41 -5.88
C LEU A 172 21.44 -0.58 -5.27
N ASN A 173 22.60 -0.60 -5.91
CA ASN A 173 23.77 0.14 -5.42
C ASN A 173 23.55 1.65 -5.47
N ALA A 174 22.86 2.16 -6.48
CA ALA A 174 22.51 3.58 -6.55
C ALA A 174 21.60 3.98 -5.39
N MET A 175 20.56 3.18 -5.11
CA MET A 175 19.60 3.47 -4.02
C MET A 175 20.23 3.34 -2.63
N LYS A 176 21.13 2.38 -2.43
CA LYS A 176 21.91 2.28 -1.18
C LYS A 176 22.82 3.47 -0.91
N ARG A 177 23.40 4.03 -1.97
CA ARG A 177 24.26 5.25 -1.83
C ARG A 177 23.45 6.48 -1.45
N VAL A 178 22.17 6.53 -1.83
CA VAL A 178 21.29 7.64 -1.46
C VAL A 178 20.81 7.53 -0.01
N GLY A 179 20.30 6.37 0.40
CA GLY A 179 19.66 6.18 1.70
C GLY A 179 20.49 5.44 2.75
N GLY A 180 21.73 5.03 2.43
CA GLY A 180 22.56 4.16 3.29
C GLY A 180 22.09 2.70 3.30
N SER A 181 20.79 2.46 3.18
CA SER A 181 20.14 1.15 3.08
C SER A 181 19.00 1.22 2.04
N ALA A 182 18.60 0.05 1.56
CA ALA A 182 17.51 -0.06 0.60
C ALA A 182 16.62 -1.27 0.91
N SER A 183 15.35 -1.20 0.54
CA SER A 183 14.42 -2.32 0.51
C SER A 183 14.00 -2.61 -0.93
N ILE A 184 13.83 -3.90 -1.21
CA ILE A 184 13.36 -4.41 -2.50
C ILE A 184 11.94 -4.89 -2.29
N MET A 185 11.00 -4.44 -3.11
CA MET A 185 9.59 -4.75 -2.98
C MET A 185 9.03 -5.21 -4.31
N GLY A 186 8.20 -6.25 -4.29
CA GLY A 186 7.60 -6.79 -5.49
C GLY A 186 6.66 -7.96 -5.23
N ASP A 187 6.13 -8.51 -6.31
CA ASP A 187 5.33 -9.73 -6.28
C ASP A 187 6.16 -10.95 -5.88
N VAL A 188 5.53 -11.97 -5.29
CA VAL A 188 6.19 -13.21 -4.86
C VAL A 188 6.89 -13.94 -6.00
N GLU A 189 6.29 -13.96 -7.21
CA GLU A 189 6.89 -14.61 -8.38
C GLU A 189 8.17 -13.89 -8.81
N ALA A 190 8.17 -12.56 -8.81
CA ALA A 190 9.35 -11.77 -9.13
C ALA A 190 10.45 -11.92 -8.06
N LEU A 191 10.07 -11.82 -6.78
CA LEU A 191 11.03 -11.91 -5.69
C LEU A 191 11.63 -13.31 -5.53
N SER A 192 10.90 -14.38 -5.85
CA SER A 192 11.42 -15.75 -5.80
C SER A 192 12.63 -15.96 -6.71
N LYS A 193 12.74 -15.21 -7.81
CA LYS A 193 13.89 -15.29 -8.72
C LYS A 193 15.20 -14.82 -8.10
N PHE A 194 15.16 -14.00 -7.05
CA PHE A 194 16.36 -13.60 -6.30
C PHE A 194 17.04 -14.78 -5.59
N THR A 195 16.29 -15.83 -5.24
CA THR A 195 16.85 -17.00 -4.56
C THR A 195 17.95 -17.69 -5.35
N SER A 196 17.92 -17.57 -6.67
CA SER A 196 18.93 -18.12 -7.57
C SER A 196 20.16 -17.23 -7.75
N LEU A 197 20.13 -15.98 -7.29
CA LEU A 197 21.23 -15.03 -7.47
C LEU A 197 22.28 -15.16 -6.37
N ALA A 198 23.55 -15.16 -6.78
CA ALA A 198 24.66 -15.09 -5.82
C ALA A 198 24.59 -13.74 -5.06
N GLY A 199 24.47 -13.82 -3.72
CA GLY A 199 24.26 -12.66 -2.85
C GLY A 199 22.92 -12.67 -2.12
N PHE A 200 22.05 -13.63 -2.45
CA PHE A 200 20.85 -13.91 -1.67
C PHE A 200 21.23 -14.63 -0.36
N ASN A 201 20.71 -14.15 0.74
CA ASN A 201 20.90 -14.76 2.05
C ASN A 201 19.54 -15.07 2.68
N ASN A 202 19.30 -16.35 2.89
CA ASN A 202 18.11 -16.86 3.59
C ASN A 202 18.39 -17.16 5.08
N THR A 203 19.62 -16.93 5.54
CA THR A 203 19.95 -17.18 6.95
C THR A 203 19.35 -16.09 7.82
N VAL A 204 18.21 -16.39 8.40
CA VAL A 204 17.54 -15.55 9.37
C VAL A 204 17.73 -16.21 10.74
N ALA A 205 18.26 -15.48 11.72
CA ALA A 205 18.31 -15.96 13.10
C ALA A 205 16.87 -16.29 13.57
N ASP A 206 16.71 -17.33 14.39
CA ASP A 206 15.39 -17.86 14.81
C ASP A 206 14.41 -16.81 15.35
N GLN A 207 14.91 -15.77 16.00
CA GLN A 207 14.09 -14.64 16.47
C GLN A 207 13.56 -13.75 15.34
N LEU A 208 14.31 -13.60 14.26
CA LEU A 208 13.90 -12.86 13.07
C LEU A 208 12.97 -13.68 12.16
N ALA A 209 12.97 -15.01 12.27
CA ALA A 209 12.10 -15.87 11.46
C ALA A 209 10.61 -15.65 11.78
N LEU A 210 10.27 -15.33 13.03
CA LEU A 210 8.91 -14.98 13.44
C LEU A 210 8.47 -13.60 12.88
N GLU A 211 9.32 -12.61 12.96
CA GLU A 211 9.07 -11.28 12.35
C GLU A 211 9.02 -11.36 10.83
N HIS A 212 9.82 -12.22 10.24
CA HIS A 212 9.89 -12.52 8.82
C HIS A 212 8.56 -13.03 8.26
N ASN A 213 7.96 -14.00 8.94
CA ASN A 213 6.67 -14.58 8.58
C ASN A 213 5.49 -13.62 8.83
N GLN A 214 5.64 -12.67 9.76
CA GLN A 214 4.60 -11.68 10.07
C GLN A 214 4.63 -10.46 9.16
N ASN A 215 5.80 -10.09 8.61
CA ASN A 215 6.01 -8.87 7.84
C ASN A 215 6.14 -9.11 6.32
N GLY A 216 5.92 -10.34 5.84
CA GLY A 216 6.03 -10.66 4.41
C GLY A 216 7.45 -10.54 3.84
N MET A 217 8.47 -10.58 4.69
CA MET A 217 9.87 -10.58 4.24
C MET A 217 10.27 -11.97 3.74
N ILE A 218 10.86 -12.07 2.53
CA ILE A 218 11.30 -13.34 1.93
C ILE A 218 12.78 -13.62 2.25
N GLY A 219 13.58 -12.59 2.51
CA GLY A 219 15.02 -12.72 2.75
C GLY A 219 15.75 -11.40 2.55
N LYS A 220 17.07 -11.50 2.36
CA LYS A 220 17.93 -10.35 2.06
C LYS A 220 18.74 -10.61 0.80
N TYR A 221 18.81 -9.62 -0.07
CA TYR A 221 19.71 -9.63 -1.22
C TYR A 221 20.73 -8.51 -1.08
N LEU A 222 22.03 -8.87 -1.04
CA LEU A 222 23.14 -7.93 -0.81
C LEU A 222 22.87 -6.97 0.37
N GLY A 223 22.20 -7.44 1.44
CA GLY A 223 21.88 -6.65 2.63
C GLY A 223 20.64 -5.74 2.49
N ALA A 224 19.92 -5.76 1.38
CA ALA A 224 18.61 -5.15 1.22
C ALA A 224 17.51 -6.15 1.60
N ASN A 225 16.49 -5.72 2.32
CA ASN A 225 15.36 -6.55 2.68
C ASN A 225 14.45 -6.77 1.46
N LEU A 226 13.99 -8.01 1.25
CA LEU A 226 12.99 -8.34 0.24
C LEU A 226 11.61 -8.36 0.91
N MET A 227 10.72 -7.47 0.50
CA MET A 227 9.36 -7.33 1.02
C MET A 227 8.36 -7.75 -0.05
N GLN A 228 7.49 -8.70 0.28
CA GLN A 228 6.43 -9.13 -0.62
C GLN A 228 5.27 -8.13 -0.60
N LEU A 229 4.78 -7.77 -1.79
CA LEU A 229 3.48 -7.13 -1.98
C LEU A 229 2.40 -8.20 -2.03
N ASP A 230 1.33 -7.98 -1.29
CA ASP A 230 0.12 -8.80 -1.42
C ASP A 230 -0.53 -8.53 -2.76
N ASN A 231 -0.67 -9.58 -3.59
CA ASN A 231 -1.16 -9.45 -4.97
C ASN A 231 -2.17 -10.57 -5.27
N PRO A 232 -3.42 -10.40 -4.84
CA PRO A 232 -4.44 -11.41 -5.06
C PRO A 232 -4.78 -11.58 -6.55
N LEU A 233 -5.29 -12.75 -6.89
CA LEU A 233 -5.83 -13.02 -8.22
C LEU A 233 -7.08 -12.19 -8.47
N GLN A 234 -7.28 -11.77 -9.71
CA GLN A 234 -8.52 -11.14 -10.15
C GLN A 234 -9.69 -12.10 -10.02
N VAL A 235 -10.85 -11.56 -9.68
CA VAL A 235 -12.08 -12.35 -9.56
C VAL A 235 -12.38 -13.06 -10.89
N GLY A 236 -12.52 -14.38 -10.82
CA GLY A 236 -12.80 -15.22 -12.00
C GLY A 236 -11.57 -15.58 -12.84
N SER A 237 -10.37 -15.22 -12.43
CA SER A 237 -9.12 -15.61 -13.10
C SER A 237 -8.23 -16.43 -12.17
N LEU A 238 -7.55 -17.44 -12.72
CA LEU A 238 -6.51 -18.21 -12.02
C LEU A 238 -5.08 -17.77 -12.41
N THR A 239 -4.96 -16.85 -13.36
CA THR A 239 -3.67 -16.45 -13.92
C THR A 239 -3.39 -14.95 -13.82
N LYS A 240 -4.45 -14.12 -13.81
CA LYS A 240 -4.31 -12.66 -13.75
C LYS A 240 -4.37 -12.17 -12.32
N THR A 241 -3.42 -11.35 -11.95
CA THR A 241 -3.34 -10.69 -10.64
C THR A 241 -3.93 -9.28 -10.71
N GLU A 242 -4.31 -8.71 -9.55
CA GLU A 242 -4.86 -7.34 -9.47
C GLU A 242 -3.77 -6.30 -9.76
N LEU A 243 -2.54 -6.56 -9.33
CA LEU A 243 -1.39 -5.68 -9.52
C LEU A 243 -0.44 -6.26 -10.57
N ARG A 244 0.38 -5.42 -11.16
CA ARG A 244 1.46 -5.85 -12.06
C ARG A 244 2.51 -6.64 -11.28
N LYS A 245 2.77 -7.86 -11.69
CA LYS A 245 3.74 -8.77 -11.06
C LYS A 245 5.16 -8.68 -11.62
N ASP A 246 5.31 -7.98 -12.74
CA ASP A 246 6.57 -7.78 -13.45
C ASP A 246 7.44 -6.67 -12.88
N LEU A 247 6.90 -5.84 -11.96
CA LEU A 247 7.61 -4.68 -11.41
C LEU A 247 8.25 -5.00 -10.05
N ILE A 248 9.52 -4.67 -9.96
CA ILE A 248 10.31 -4.75 -8.73
C ILE A 248 10.78 -3.36 -8.38
N TYR A 249 10.44 -2.90 -7.18
CA TYR A 249 10.77 -1.58 -6.68
C TYR A 249 11.97 -1.66 -5.73
N VAL A 250 12.90 -0.72 -5.89
CA VAL A 250 14.04 -0.56 -4.99
C VAL A 250 13.93 0.82 -4.34
N LEU A 251 13.66 0.84 -3.05
CA LEU A 251 13.40 2.04 -2.27
C LEU A 251 14.53 2.28 -1.27
N PRO A 252 15.09 3.50 -1.18
CA PRO A 252 15.97 3.86 -0.07
C PRO A 252 15.15 3.87 1.24
N THR A 253 15.67 3.24 2.29
CA THR A 253 14.97 3.10 3.59
C THR A 253 15.44 4.11 4.64
N GLY A 254 16.09 5.18 4.23
CA GLY A 254 16.54 6.23 5.12
C GLY A 254 15.43 7.16 5.60
N ASP A 255 15.62 8.45 5.44
CA ASP A 255 14.71 9.49 5.86
C ASP A 255 13.33 9.41 5.17
N VAL A 256 12.25 9.64 5.92
CA VAL A 256 10.85 9.66 5.41
C VAL A 256 10.68 10.75 4.35
N ASP A 257 11.35 11.89 4.52
CA ASP A 257 11.30 13.00 3.54
C ASP A 257 11.85 12.59 2.17
N LEU A 258 12.74 11.59 2.13
CA LEU A 258 13.36 11.07 0.90
C LEU A 258 12.49 10.00 0.20
N ARG A 259 11.40 9.57 0.79
CA ARG A 259 10.51 8.58 0.16
C ARG A 259 9.81 9.21 -1.04
N PRO A 260 9.90 8.59 -2.23
CA PRO A 260 9.34 9.17 -3.46
C PRO A 260 7.81 9.15 -3.50
N ILE A 261 7.21 8.15 -2.86
CA ILE A 261 5.77 7.95 -2.82
C ILE A 261 5.19 8.77 -1.68
N LYS A 262 4.27 9.67 -1.99
CA LYS A 262 3.55 10.50 -1.02
C LYS A 262 2.07 10.12 -1.09
N VAL A 263 1.51 9.75 0.06
CA VAL A 263 0.11 9.32 0.17
C VAL A 263 -0.59 10.15 1.24
N GLN A 264 -1.74 10.70 0.90
CA GLN A 264 -2.62 11.39 1.85
C GLN A 264 -3.90 10.59 1.98
N PHE A 265 -4.26 10.22 3.20
CA PHE A 265 -5.59 9.74 3.55
C PHE A 265 -6.35 10.89 4.20
N GLU A 266 -7.50 11.25 3.64
CA GLU A 266 -8.35 12.33 4.12
C GLU A 266 -9.60 11.73 4.78
N GLY A 267 -9.75 11.96 6.08
CA GLY A 267 -10.79 11.31 6.89
C GLY A 267 -10.60 9.79 7.03
N GLY A 268 -11.58 9.13 7.63
CA GLY A 268 -11.73 7.68 7.64
C GLY A 268 -12.66 7.22 6.52
N VAL A 269 -12.85 5.91 6.40
CA VAL A 269 -13.81 5.33 5.45
C VAL A 269 -15.22 5.83 5.77
N GLN A 270 -15.89 6.42 4.79
CA GLN A 270 -17.29 6.84 4.87
C GLN A 270 -18.19 5.73 4.37
N SER A 271 -19.39 5.60 4.91
CA SER A 271 -20.38 4.64 4.40
C SER A 271 -21.70 5.32 4.06
N ILE A 272 -22.31 4.84 2.99
CA ILE A 272 -23.67 5.16 2.59
C ILE A 272 -24.40 3.83 2.42
N THR A 273 -25.54 3.69 3.11
CA THR A 273 -26.35 2.47 3.05
C THR A 273 -27.74 2.82 2.56
N SER A 274 -28.35 1.98 1.72
CA SER A 274 -29.74 2.17 1.31
C SER A 274 -30.67 2.04 2.53
N ALA A 275 -31.53 3.06 2.72
CA ALA A 275 -32.43 3.13 3.87
C ALA A 275 -33.49 2.00 3.89
N THR A 276 -33.83 1.49 2.71
CA THR A 276 -34.78 0.37 2.51
C THR A 276 -34.26 -0.53 1.42
N PRO A 277 -34.56 -1.86 1.48
CA PRO A 277 -34.29 -2.77 0.38
C PRO A 277 -35.01 -2.32 -0.89
N ASN A 278 -34.39 -2.53 -2.04
CA ASN A 278 -35.04 -2.28 -3.32
C ASN A 278 -36.27 -3.21 -3.46
N MET A 279 -37.43 -2.65 -3.81
CA MET A 279 -38.68 -3.39 -3.87
C MET A 279 -38.69 -4.49 -4.94
N ASP A 280 -38.00 -4.26 -6.06
CA ASP A 280 -37.99 -5.21 -7.19
C ASP A 280 -36.92 -6.28 -7.02
N SER A 281 -35.69 -5.91 -6.69
CA SER A 281 -34.56 -6.83 -6.57
C SER A 281 -34.38 -7.42 -5.17
N LYS A 282 -35.01 -6.83 -4.15
CA LYS A 282 -34.84 -7.19 -2.72
C LYS A 282 -33.38 -7.11 -2.29
N GLU A 283 -32.65 -6.15 -2.82
CA GLU A 283 -31.24 -5.93 -2.56
C GLU A 283 -31.04 -4.73 -1.65
N VAL A 284 -30.00 -4.81 -0.83
CA VAL A 284 -29.47 -3.71 -0.02
C VAL A 284 -28.10 -3.38 -0.53
N GLU A 285 -27.86 -2.11 -0.74
CA GLU A 285 -26.60 -1.60 -1.23
C GLU A 285 -25.84 -0.91 -0.11
N PHE A 286 -24.56 -1.23 -0.02
CA PHE A 286 -23.59 -0.54 0.83
C PHE A 286 -22.58 0.14 -0.07
N ARG A 287 -22.21 1.36 0.25
CA ARG A 287 -21.13 2.08 -0.43
C ARG A 287 -20.11 2.51 0.60
N PHE A 288 -18.85 2.21 0.36
CA PHE A 288 -17.72 2.61 1.20
C PHE A 288 -16.78 3.47 0.38
N ASP A 289 -16.54 4.68 0.85
CA ASP A 289 -15.75 5.69 0.17
C ASP A 289 -14.55 6.08 1.04
N GLN A 290 -13.37 6.21 0.42
CA GLN A 290 -12.17 6.74 1.05
C GLN A 290 -11.54 7.80 0.15
N TYR A 291 -11.24 8.96 0.70
CA TYR A 291 -10.52 10.00 -0.03
C TYR A 291 -9.02 9.79 0.09
N VAL A 292 -8.34 9.68 -1.04
CA VAL A 292 -6.91 9.37 -1.11
C VAL A 292 -6.21 10.22 -2.15
N GLY A 293 -5.16 10.91 -1.75
CA GLY A 293 -4.22 11.56 -2.66
C GLY A 293 -2.97 10.69 -2.84
N VAL A 294 -2.55 10.45 -4.07
CA VAL A 294 -1.31 9.74 -4.39
C VAL A 294 -0.48 10.60 -5.32
N SER A 295 0.77 10.84 -4.94
CA SER A 295 1.75 11.53 -5.77
C SER A 295 3.10 10.84 -5.70
N THR A 296 3.79 10.79 -6.82
CA THR A 296 5.14 10.24 -6.89
C THR A 296 6.12 11.29 -7.36
N ILE A 297 7.21 11.47 -6.61
CA ILE A 297 8.26 12.43 -6.94
C ILE A 297 9.30 11.74 -7.81
N GLY A 298 9.25 11.99 -9.12
CA GLY A 298 10.17 11.43 -10.11
C GLY A 298 11.53 12.09 -10.11
N THR A 299 12.34 11.89 -9.07
CA THR A 299 13.73 12.35 -9.05
C THR A 299 14.68 11.16 -9.08
N ARG A 300 15.81 11.31 -9.80
CA ARG A 300 16.81 10.22 -9.97
C ARG A 300 17.38 9.66 -8.67
N LYS A 301 17.17 10.33 -7.53
CA LYS A 301 17.76 9.95 -6.24
C LYS A 301 16.85 9.09 -5.38
N LEU A 302 15.56 8.94 -5.71
CA LEU A 302 14.60 8.49 -4.72
C LEU A 302 14.12 7.06 -4.89
N MET A 303 14.22 6.47 -6.10
CA MET A 303 13.69 5.13 -6.34
C MET A 303 14.30 4.48 -7.58
N GLY A 304 14.38 3.15 -7.57
CA GLY A 304 14.68 2.34 -8.75
C GLY A 304 13.57 1.36 -9.05
N ILE A 305 13.35 1.07 -10.34
CA ILE A 305 12.38 0.08 -10.80
C ILE A 305 13.11 -0.89 -11.74
N TYR A 306 12.89 -2.17 -11.53
CA TYR A 306 13.26 -3.22 -12.47
C TYR A 306 12.00 -3.88 -13.02
N GLU A 307 11.90 -4.00 -14.34
CA GLU A 307 10.79 -4.67 -15.03
C GLU A 307 11.24 -6.00 -15.59
N ASP A 308 10.65 -7.08 -15.11
CA ASP A 308 10.90 -8.43 -15.58
C ASP A 308 9.92 -8.79 -16.71
N THR A 309 10.36 -8.67 -17.93
CA THR A 309 9.51 -8.90 -19.13
C THR A 309 9.01 -10.33 -19.28
N THR A 310 9.56 -11.31 -18.54
CA THR A 310 9.06 -12.70 -18.54
C THR A 310 7.78 -12.87 -17.71
N LEU A 311 7.48 -11.91 -16.85
CA LEU A 311 6.29 -11.89 -15.98
C LEU A 311 5.20 -10.93 -16.47
N ALA A 312 5.44 -10.21 -17.57
CA ALA A 312 4.45 -9.30 -18.16
C ALA A 312 3.13 -10.06 -18.44
N GLN A 313 2.00 -9.41 -18.05
CA GLN A 313 0.65 -9.96 -18.23
C GLN A 313 0.08 -9.64 -19.61
#